data_e695e08ab528127818f41efd39af31bf
#
_entry.id   e695e08ab528127818f41efd39af31bf
#
_cell.length_a   1.000
_cell.length_b   1.000
_cell.length_c   1.000
_cell.angle_alpha   90.00
_cell.angle_beta   90.00
_cell.angle_gamma   90.00
#
_symmetry.space_group_name_H-M   'P 1'
#
loop_
_entity.id
_entity.type
_entity.pdbx_description
1 polymer ?
#
loop_
_entity_poly.entity_id
_entity_poly.type
_entity_poly.pdbx_seq_one_letter_code
_entity_poly.pdbx_strand_id
1 'polypeptide(L)'
;MKFLVEFFPVVLFFIAYFFYQHVPAIWIESINATGLPSFNPTEPSDAIYFATFIAIIASGLVAVLHLIQHRELSKGKTITFVMFLIFGGATLFFRDPNFIKWKPTIINLVFAIVFAASFFIGKKTIIERMMGASVEAPRHIWLRLNLAWIIFFISLATLNLYVASAYSESTWVNFKTFGVLGLTIGFLILQMALISRFVVIKSGD
;
A
#
# COMPACT_ATOMS: atom_id res chain seq x y z
N MET A 1 -9.00 3.95 31.08
CA MET A 1 -9.99 4.53 30.15
C MET A 1 -9.39 5.07 28.84
N LYS A 2 -8.20 5.70 28.82
CA LYS A 2 -7.60 6.22 27.55
C LYS A 2 -7.37 5.13 26.49
N PHE A 3 -6.86 3.96 26.88
CA PHE A 3 -6.60 2.84 26.00
C PHE A 3 -7.87 2.32 25.30
N LEU A 4 -8.99 2.18 26.01
CA LEU A 4 -10.25 1.71 25.44
C LEU A 4 -10.81 2.66 24.37
N VAL A 5 -10.61 3.96 24.52
CA VAL A 5 -11.09 4.97 23.55
C VAL A 5 -10.24 4.91 22.26
N GLU A 6 -8.95 4.62 22.38
CA GLU A 6 -8.06 4.51 21.21
C GLU A 6 -8.35 3.25 20.37
N PHE A 7 -8.72 2.15 21.02
CA PHE A 7 -9.09 0.90 20.33
C PHE A 7 -10.55 0.81 19.90
N PHE A 8 -11.39 1.77 20.32
CA PHE A 8 -12.81 1.77 20.02
C PHE A 8 -13.16 1.61 18.53
N PRO A 9 -12.50 2.31 17.57
CA PRO A 9 -12.78 2.11 16.15
C PRO A 9 -12.49 0.70 15.67
N VAL A 10 -11.41 0.07 16.19
CA VAL A 10 -11.04 -1.30 15.85
C VAL A 10 -12.03 -2.31 16.41
N VAL A 11 -12.49 -2.10 17.64
CA VAL A 11 -13.51 -2.96 18.26
C VAL A 11 -14.83 -2.87 17.47
N LEU A 12 -15.25 -1.66 17.10
CA LEU A 12 -16.44 -1.46 16.26
C LEU A 12 -16.31 -2.07 14.88
N PHE A 13 -15.10 -2.03 14.28
CA PHE A 13 -14.83 -2.72 13.02
C PHE A 13 -15.15 -4.21 13.15
N PHE A 14 -14.61 -4.89 14.15
CA PHE A 14 -14.85 -6.32 14.33
C PHE A 14 -16.31 -6.64 14.65
N ILE A 15 -16.96 -5.84 15.49
CA ILE A 15 -18.40 -6.00 15.79
C ILE A 15 -19.18 -5.86 14.49
N ALA A 16 -18.96 -4.81 13.71
CA ALA A 16 -19.67 -4.57 12.46
C ALA A 16 -19.39 -5.67 11.44
N TYR A 17 -18.16 -6.20 11.38
CA TYR A 17 -17.78 -7.29 10.50
C TYR A 17 -18.51 -8.60 10.85
N PHE A 18 -18.46 -9.03 12.10
CA PHE A 18 -19.05 -10.30 12.52
C PHE A 18 -20.58 -10.27 12.55
N PHE A 19 -21.17 -9.11 12.84
CA PHE A 19 -22.63 -8.96 12.94
C PHE A 19 -23.28 -8.36 11.69
N TYR A 20 -22.53 -8.20 10.59
CA TYR A 20 -23.04 -7.58 9.36
C TYR A 20 -24.35 -8.20 8.86
N GLN A 21 -24.45 -9.51 8.82
CA GLN A 21 -25.64 -10.22 8.36
C GLN A 21 -26.86 -10.07 9.28
N HIS A 22 -26.65 -9.60 10.51
CA HIS A 22 -27.71 -9.34 11.48
C HIS A 22 -28.13 -7.87 11.50
N VAL A 23 -27.47 -7.01 10.72
CA VAL A 23 -27.83 -5.59 10.62
C VAL A 23 -29.17 -5.48 9.88
N PRO A 24 -30.19 -4.81 10.44
CA PRO A 24 -31.46 -4.61 9.78
C PRO A 24 -31.30 -3.93 8.41
N ALA A 25 -31.94 -4.47 7.38
CA ALA A 25 -31.81 -3.96 6.01
C ALA A 25 -32.14 -2.46 5.90
N ILE A 26 -33.11 -1.97 6.68
CA ILE A 26 -33.50 -0.56 6.71
C ILE A 26 -32.34 0.38 7.07
N TRP A 27 -31.41 -0.05 7.92
CA TRP A 27 -30.24 0.76 8.30
C TRP A 27 -29.25 0.83 7.15
N ILE A 28 -29.04 -0.30 6.46
CA ILE A 28 -28.16 -0.36 5.29
C ILE A 28 -28.73 0.47 4.13
N GLU A 29 -30.05 0.36 3.88
CA GLU A 29 -30.74 1.17 2.88
C GLU A 29 -30.67 2.67 3.20
N SER A 30 -30.78 3.05 4.48
CA SER A 30 -30.63 4.44 4.90
C SER A 30 -29.25 4.99 4.64
N ILE A 31 -28.20 4.17 4.84
CA ILE A 31 -26.83 4.54 4.51
C ILE A 31 -26.65 4.65 2.99
N ASN A 32 -27.16 3.68 2.24
CA ASN A 32 -27.10 3.67 0.78
C ASN A 32 -27.80 4.90 0.16
N ALA A 33 -28.88 5.38 0.78
CA ALA A 33 -29.60 6.58 0.34
C ALA A 33 -28.77 7.87 0.46
N THR A 34 -27.68 7.89 1.24
CA THR A 34 -26.79 9.05 1.37
C THR A 34 -25.86 9.24 0.18
N GLY A 35 -25.87 8.33 -0.82
CA GLY A 35 -24.93 8.34 -1.96
C GLY A 35 -23.52 7.94 -1.61
N LEU A 36 -23.26 7.49 -0.38
CA LEU A 36 -22.04 6.83 0.04
C LEU A 36 -21.99 5.40 -0.50
N PRO A 37 -20.86 4.67 -0.37
CA PRO A 37 -20.75 3.37 -0.98
C PRO A 37 -21.92 2.46 -0.60
N SER A 38 -22.63 1.93 -1.61
CA SER A 38 -23.78 1.05 -1.41
C SER A 38 -23.35 -0.31 -0.84
N PHE A 39 -24.07 -0.82 0.16
CA PHE A 39 -23.83 -2.12 0.78
C PHE A 39 -25.01 -3.04 0.46
N ASN A 40 -24.71 -4.32 0.16
CA ASN A 40 -25.74 -5.33 -0.07
C ASN A 40 -25.83 -6.26 1.15
N PRO A 41 -26.95 -6.22 1.94
CA PRO A 41 -27.06 -7.02 3.15
C PRO A 41 -26.97 -8.53 2.91
N THR A 42 -27.24 -8.99 1.69
CA THR A 42 -27.22 -10.41 1.34
C THR A 42 -25.84 -10.90 0.89
N GLU A 43 -24.90 -9.98 0.65
CA GLU A 43 -23.55 -10.28 0.20
C GLU A 43 -22.56 -10.35 1.38
N PRO A 44 -22.07 -11.53 1.79
CA PRO A 44 -21.11 -11.66 2.90
C PRO A 44 -19.79 -10.89 2.63
N SER A 45 -19.42 -10.73 1.37
CA SER A 45 -18.23 -9.98 0.95
C SER A 45 -18.31 -8.50 1.32
N ASP A 46 -19.50 -7.93 1.45
CA ASP A 46 -19.71 -6.54 1.83
C ASP A 46 -19.47 -6.25 3.31
N ALA A 47 -19.38 -7.30 4.15
CA ALA A 47 -19.11 -7.16 5.57
C ALA A 47 -17.83 -6.36 5.88
N ILE A 48 -16.75 -6.60 5.12
CA ILE A 48 -15.49 -5.89 5.32
C ILE A 48 -15.59 -4.40 4.94
N TYR A 49 -16.35 -4.09 3.90
CA TYR A 49 -16.56 -2.71 3.46
C TYR A 49 -17.43 -1.95 4.45
N PHE A 50 -18.53 -2.55 4.91
CA PHE A 50 -19.39 -1.99 5.95
C PHE A 50 -18.62 -1.75 7.26
N ALA A 51 -17.85 -2.74 7.72
CA ALA A 51 -17.02 -2.63 8.91
C ALA A 51 -15.97 -1.50 8.78
N THR A 52 -15.35 -1.38 7.60
CA THR A 52 -14.40 -0.31 7.31
C THR A 52 -15.07 1.07 7.36
N PHE A 53 -16.27 1.20 6.80
CA PHE A 53 -17.07 2.43 6.86
C PHE A 53 -17.39 2.82 8.32
N ILE A 54 -17.83 1.87 9.12
CA ILE A 54 -18.11 2.09 10.56
C ILE A 54 -16.84 2.51 11.31
N ALA A 55 -15.67 1.89 11.01
CA ALA A 55 -14.41 2.24 11.64
C ALA A 55 -13.94 3.67 11.29
N ILE A 56 -14.13 4.11 10.03
CA ILE A 56 -13.84 5.50 9.62
C ILE A 56 -14.71 6.47 10.42
N ILE A 57 -16.01 6.24 10.49
CA ILE A 57 -16.94 7.11 11.24
C ILE A 57 -16.56 7.12 12.72
N ALA A 58 -16.33 5.94 13.32
CA ALA A 58 -15.97 5.83 14.74
C ALA A 58 -14.66 6.57 15.06
N SER A 59 -13.63 6.44 14.21
CA SER A 59 -12.37 7.14 14.41
C SER A 59 -12.49 8.66 14.26
N GLY A 60 -13.30 9.12 13.31
CA GLY A 60 -13.64 10.52 13.15
C GLY A 60 -14.41 11.08 14.37
N LEU A 61 -15.38 10.33 14.86
CA LEU A 61 -16.15 10.70 16.05
C LEU A 61 -15.26 10.83 17.30
N VAL A 62 -14.35 9.88 17.50
CA VAL A 62 -13.36 9.93 18.60
C VAL A 62 -12.45 11.16 18.47
N ALA A 63 -12.01 11.50 17.27
CA ALA A 63 -11.16 12.68 17.04
C ALA A 63 -11.94 13.98 17.31
N VAL A 64 -13.19 14.07 16.82
CA VAL A 64 -14.06 15.26 17.01
C VAL A 64 -14.47 15.42 18.49
N LEU A 65 -14.90 14.35 19.15
CA LEU A 65 -15.25 14.41 20.58
C LEU A 65 -14.07 14.86 21.43
N HIS A 66 -12.87 14.40 21.13
CA HIS A 66 -11.66 14.85 21.84
C HIS A 66 -11.40 16.34 21.61
N LEU A 67 -11.56 16.82 20.38
CA LEU A 67 -11.40 18.23 20.04
C LEU A 67 -12.40 19.10 20.81
N ILE A 68 -13.67 18.66 20.89
CA ILE A 68 -14.71 19.39 21.62
C ILE A 68 -14.41 19.43 23.13
N GLN A 69 -14.00 18.30 23.71
CA GLN A 69 -13.75 18.19 25.15
C GLN A 69 -12.51 18.91 25.62
N HIS A 70 -11.43 18.87 24.84
CA HIS A 70 -10.12 19.37 25.25
C HIS A 70 -9.68 20.63 24.49
N ARG A 71 -10.46 21.05 23.47
CA ARG A 71 -10.13 22.17 22.57
C ARG A 71 -8.74 22.06 21.90
N GLU A 72 -8.19 20.87 21.86
CA GLU A 72 -6.89 20.56 21.28
C GLU A 72 -6.97 19.33 20.37
N LEU A 73 -6.24 19.37 19.25
CA LEU A 73 -6.10 18.24 18.36
C LEU A 73 -5.10 17.24 18.95
N SER A 74 -5.57 16.08 19.37
CA SER A 74 -4.68 14.98 19.76
C SER A 74 -3.98 14.42 18.54
N LYS A 75 -2.64 14.55 18.47
CA LYS A 75 -1.84 14.01 17.34
C LYS A 75 -2.14 12.53 17.07
N GLY A 76 -2.23 11.68 18.11
CA GLY A 76 -2.51 10.27 17.97
C GLY A 76 -3.88 10.00 17.34
N LYS A 77 -4.96 10.62 17.85
CA LYS A 77 -6.32 10.43 17.34
C LYS A 77 -6.50 10.97 15.93
N THR A 78 -5.86 12.11 15.63
CA THR A 78 -5.86 12.68 14.27
C THR A 78 -5.13 11.78 13.29
N ILE A 79 -3.96 11.24 13.64
CA ILE A 79 -3.23 10.29 12.81
C ILE A 79 -4.07 9.03 12.58
N THR A 80 -4.68 8.47 13.63
CA THR A 80 -5.53 7.29 13.52
C THR A 80 -6.71 7.54 12.56
N PHE A 81 -7.40 8.67 12.69
CA PHE A 81 -8.50 9.04 11.79
C PHE A 81 -8.02 9.21 10.34
N VAL A 82 -6.92 9.91 10.12
CA VAL A 82 -6.34 10.11 8.78
C VAL A 82 -5.94 8.77 8.16
N MET A 83 -5.36 7.85 8.93
CA MET A 83 -5.03 6.50 8.47
C MET A 83 -6.27 5.71 8.08
N PHE A 84 -7.32 5.71 8.92
CA PHE A 84 -8.59 5.06 8.57
C PHE A 84 -9.25 5.72 7.35
N LEU A 85 -9.19 7.04 7.23
CA LEU A 85 -9.75 7.76 6.09
C LEU A 85 -9.02 7.43 4.78
N ILE A 86 -7.68 7.41 4.79
CA ILE A 86 -6.89 7.11 3.60
C ILE A 86 -7.02 5.63 3.22
N PHE A 87 -6.69 4.72 4.13
CA PHE A 87 -6.67 3.28 3.80
C PHE A 87 -8.08 2.69 3.73
N GLY A 88 -8.95 3.07 4.65
CA GLY A 88 -10.34 2.65 4.62
C GLY A 88 -11.11 3.28 3.47
N GLY A 89 -10.91 4.57 3.21
CA GLY A 89 -11.49 5.26 2.04
C GLY A 89 -11.03 4.62 0.73
N ALA A 90 -9.74 4.30 0.60
CA ALA A 90 -9.23 3.54 -0.53
C ALA A 90 -9.92 2.17 -0.66
N THR A 91 -10.10 1.44 0.45
CA THR A 91 -10.81 0.15 0.47
C THR A 91 -12.26 0.29 0.01
N LEU A 92 -12.97 1.35 0.43
CA LEU A 92 -14.35 1.62 0.03
C LEU A 92 -14.46 2.10 -1.42
N PHE A 93 -13.52 2.89 -1.88
CA PHE A 93 -13.51 3.41 -3.25
C PHE A 93 -13.17 2.32 -4.28
N PHE A 94 -12.20 1.47 -3.94
CA PHE A 94 -11.74 0.39 -4.80
C PHE A 94 -12.43 -0.95 -4.44
N ARG A 95 -13.75 -0.99 -4.39
CA ARG A 95 -14.56 -2.17 -4.13
C ARG A 95 -14.48 -3.26 -5.20
N ASP A 96 -13.77 -2.99 -6.29
CA ASP A 96 -13.60 -3.93 -7.38
C ASP A 96 -12.63 -5.06 -6.96
N PRO A 97 -13.01 -6.35 -7.08
CA PRO A 97 -12.09 -7.48 -6.94
C PRO A 97 -10.82 -7.32 -7.79
N ASN A 98 -10.94 -6.61 -8.91
CA ASN A 98 -9.80 -6.26 -9.75
C ASN A 98 -8.80 -5.33 -9.04
N PHE A 99 -9.20 -4.58 -8.00
CA PHE A 99 -8.27 -3.73 -7.25
C PHE A 99 -7.13 -4.53 -6.59
N ILE A 100 -7.37 -5.80 -6.23
CA ILE A 100 -6.31 -6.68 -5.74
C ILE A 100 -5.20 -6.81 -6.79
N LYS A 101 -5.56 -6.78 -8.07
CA LYS A 101 -4.63 -6.85 -9.20
C LYS A 101 -3.83 -5.54 -9.40
N TRP A 102 -4.35 -4.41 -8.91
CA TRP A 102 -3.66 -3.11 -8.99
C TRP A 102 -2.61 -2.91 -7.90
N LYS A 103 -2.73 -3.59 -6.75
CA LYS A 103 -1.80 -3.43 -5.63
C LYS A 103 -0.32 -3.58 -6.02
N PRO A 104 0.09 -4.63 -6.76
CA PRO A 104 1.49 -4.76 -7.18
C PRO A 104 1.95 -3.61 -8.08
N THR A 105 1.07 -3.11 -8.97
CA THR A 105 1.36 -1.96 -9.83
C THR A 105 1.65 -0.72 -8.99
N ILE A 106 0.76 -0.39 -8.04
CA ILE A 106 0.90 0.79 -7.19
C ILE A 106 2.20 0.71 -6.38
N ILE A 107 2.51 -0.44 -5.79
CA ILE A 107 3.74 -0.65 -5.01
C ILE A 107 4.98 -0.43 -5.87
N ASN A 108 5.01 -1.01 -7.07
CA ASN A 108 6.14 -0.84 -7.98
C ASN A 108 6.29 0.62 -8.45
N LEU A 109 5.18 1.32 -8.74
CA LEU A 109 5.23 2.75 -9.08
C LEU A 109 5.74 3.61 -7.90
N VAL A 110 5.33 3.30 -6.67
CA VAL A 110 5.86 3.98 -5.47
C VAL A 110 7.37 3.76 -5.36
N PHE A 111 7.87 2.53 -5.55
CA PHE A 111 9.30 2.28 -5.56
C PHE A 111 10.01 3.05 -6.69
N ALA A 112 9.46 3.07 -7.90
CA ALA A 112 10.02 3.84 -9.00
C ALA A 112 10.12 5.34 -8.66
N ILE A 113 9.07 5.92 -8.07
CA ILE A 113 9.03 7.33 -7.64
C ILE A 113 10.07 7.58 -6.53
N VAL A 114 10.16 6.72 -5.52
CA VAL A 114 11.12 6.87 -4.41
C VAL A 114 12.56 6.80 -4.92
N PHE A 115 12.86 5.87 -5.83
CA PHE A 115 14.17 5.77 -6.47
C PHE A 115 14.45 7.00 -7.36
N ALA A 116 13.47 7.48 -8.12
CA ALA A 116 13.61 8.69 -8.93
C ALA A 116 13.82 9.95 -8.06
N ALA A 117 13.07 10.09 -6.97
CA ALA A 117 13.22 11.18 -6.02
C ALA A 117 14.62 11.22 -5.40
N SER A 118 15.29 10.07 -5.25
CA SER A 118 16.64 9.99 -4.71
C SER A 118 17.72 10.67 -5.57
N PHE A 119 17.42 10.97 -6.83
CA PHE A 119 18.33 11.80 -7.65
C PHE A 119 18.38 13.25 -7.20
N PHE A 120 17.30 13.73 -6.57
CA PHE A 120 17.11 15.13 -6.19
C PHE A 120 17.24 15.33 -4.68
N ILE A 121 16.97 14.29 -3.89
CA ILE A 121 16.93 14.35 -2.42
C ILE A 121 18.18 13.72 -1.83
N GLY A 122 19.11 14.57 -1.37
CA GLY A 122 20.33 14.13 -0.72
C GLY A 122 21.52 13.97 -1.66
N LYS A 123 22.66 13.54 -1.10
CA LYS A 123 23.94 13.44 -1.84
C LYS A 123 24.17 12.08 -2.51
N LYS A 124 23.40 11.08 -2.10
CA LYS A 124 23.56 9.68 -2.54
C LYS A 124 22.23 9.10 -3.00
N THR A 125 22.26 8.32 -4.09
CA THR A 125 21.08 7.56 -4.55
C THR A 125 20.70 6.46 -3.55
N ILE A 126 19.49 5.91 -3.65
CA ILE A 126 19.05 4.84 -2.74
C ILE A 126 19.95 3.62 -2.86
N ILE A 127 20.31 3.20 -4.06
CA ILE A 127 21.22 2.07 -4.30
C ILE A 127 22.58 2.32 -3.65
N GLU A 128 23.13 3.53 -3.78
CA GLU A 128 24.38 3.89 -3.14
C GLU A 128 24.29 3.87 -1.61
N ARG A 129 23.13 4.27 -1.02
CA ARG A 129 22.92 4.19 0.42
C ARG A 129 22.85 2.75 0.91
N MET A 130 22.24 1.86 0.13
CA MET A 130 22.07 0.44 0.49
C MET A 130 23.38 -0.35 0.36
N MET A 131 24.14 -0.13 -0.70
CA MET A 131 25.30 -0.97 -1.04
C MET A 131 26.65 -0.28 -0.78
N GLY A 132 26.69 1.03 -0.62
CA GLY A 132 27.93 1.80 -0.52
C GLY A 132 28.74 1.55 0.76
N ALA A 133 28.18 0.84 1.75
CA ALA A 133 28.94 0.35 2.89
C ALA A 133 29.87 -0.80 2.52
N SER A 134 29.44 -1.70 1.63
CA SER A 134 30.14 -2.92 1.24
C SER A 134 30.88 -2.82 -0.10
N VAL A 135 30.52 -1.82 -0.89
CA VAL A 135 30.95 -1.72 -2.29
C VAL A 135 31.36 -0.30 -2.62
N GLU A 136 32.50 -0.15 -3.33
CA GLU A 136 32.92 1.11 -3.91
C GLU A 136 32.70 1.10 -5.43
N ALA A 137 32.10 2.17 -5.94
CA ALA A 137 31.93 2.38 -7.37
C ALA A 137 31.95 3.88 -7.70
N PRO A 138 32.33 4.26 -8.91
CA PRO A 138 32.25 5.64 -9.39
C PRO A 138 30.79 6.15 -9.38
N ARG A 139 30.61 7.44 -9.15
CA ARG A 139 29.27 8.07 -9.03
C ARG A 139 28.36 7.78 -10.23
N HIS A 140 28.89 7.79 -11.45
CA HIS A 140 28.11 7.51 -12.66
C HIS A 140 27.57 6.08 -12.70
N ILE A 141 28.23 5.12 -12.07
CA ILE A 141 27.75 3.74 -11.94
C ILE A 141 26.55 3.71 -10.98
N TRP A 142 26.63 4.37 -9.82
CA TRP A 142 25.51 4.48 -8.89
C TRP A 142 24.27 5.10 -9.53
N LEU A 143 24.45 6.15 -10.34
CA LEU A 143 23.36 6.79 -11.07
C LEU A 143 22.71 5.84 -12.09
N ARG A 144 23.54 5.09 -12.86
CA ARG A 144 23.04 4.09 -13.82
C ARG A 144 22.30 2.95 -13.14
N LEU A 145 22.82 2.46 -12.03
CA LEU A 145 22.15 1.42 -11.24
C LEU A 145 20.80 1.89 -10.72
N ASN A 146 20.76 3.07 -10.16
CA ASN A 146 19.51 3.64 -9.66
C ASN A 146 18.47 3.82 -10.78
N LEU A 147 18.90 4.26 -11.96
CA LEU A 147 18.05 4.36 -13.15
C LEU A 147 17.56 2.98 -13.61
N ALA A 148 18.42 1.97 -13.61
CA ALA A 148 18.04 0.61 -13.97
C ALA A 148 16.94 0.06 -13.05
N TRP A 149 17.00 0.34 -11.75
CA TRP A 149 15.94 -0.03 -10.80
C TRP A 149 14.63 0.71 -11.07
N ILE A 150 14.67 2.00 -11.41
CA ILE A 150 13.47 2.77 -11.80
C ILE A 150 12.81 2.11 -13.00
N ILE A 151 13.58 1.82 -14.06
CA ILE A 151 13.08 1.17 -15.27
C ILE A 151 12.52 -0.21 -14.93
N PHE A 152 13.18 -0.98 -14.09
CA PHE A 152 12.74 -2.30 -13.66
C PHE A 152 11.38 -2.24 -12.94
N PHE A 153 11.21 -1.34 -11.97
CA PHE A 153 9.93 -1.17 -11.26
C PHE A 153 8.81 -0.71 -12.20
N ILE A 154 9.07 0.23 -13.11
CA ILE A 154 8.09 0.64 -14.12
C ILE A 154 7.72 -0.54 -15.02
N SER A 155 8.70 -1.35 -15.43
CA SER A 155 8.46 -2.55 -16.25
C SER A 155 7.59 -3.56 -15.50
N LEU A 156 7.86 -3.83 -14.22
CA LEU A 156 7.04 -4.71 -13.40
C LEU A 156 5.62 -4.18 -13.23
N ALA A 157 5.44 -2.87 -13.03
CA ALA A 157 4.13 -2.25 -12.94
C ALA A 157 3.32 -2.42 -14.24
N THR A 158 3.95 -2.16 -15.38
CA THR A 158 3.34 -2.30 -16.70
C THR A 158 3.00 -3.77 -17.02
N LEU A 159 3.93 -4.70 -16.75
CA LEU A 159 3.70 -6.13 -16.92
C LEU A 159 2.58 -6.64 -16.03
N ASN A 160 2.51 -6.19 -14.77
CA ASN A 160 1.41 -6.57 -13.89
C ASN A 160 0.05 -6.14 -14.45
N LEU A 161 -0.08 -4.89 -14.93
CA LEU A 161 -1.31 -4.41 -15.55
C LEU A 161 -1.66 -5.22 -16.80
N TYR A 162 -0.69 -5.49 -17.66
CA TYR A 162 -0.89 -6.25 -18.87
C TYR A 162 -1.39 -7.67 -18.55
N VAL A 163 -0.71 -8.39 -17.66
CA VAL A 163 -1.11 -9.75 -17.28
C VAL A 163 -2.46 -9.75 -16.57
N ALA A 164 -2.72 -8.76 -15.70
CA ALA A 164 -3.99 -8.64 -14.98
C ALA A 164 -5.18 -8.38 -15.90
N SER A 165 -4.99 -7.71 -17.04
CA SER A 165 -6.05 -7.34 -17.99
C SER A 165 -6.21 -8.37 -19.13
N ALA A 166 -5.12 -9.00 -19.58
CA ALA A 166 -5.11 -9.83 -20.78
C ALA A 166 -5.24 -11.33 -20.49
N TYR A 167 -5.03 -11.77 -19.24
CA TYR A 167 -4.98 -13.18 -18.90
C TYR A 167 -5.93 -13.53 -17.74
N SER A 168 -6.14 -14.86 -17.54
CA SER A 168 -6.96 -15.39 -16.46
C SER A 168 -6.37 -15.07 -15.08
N GLU A 169 -7.21 -15.11 -14.05
CA GLU A 169 -6.79 -14.86 -12.66
C GLU A 169 -5.69 -15.85 -12.22
N SER A 170 -5.81 -17.13 -12.59
CA SER A 170 -4.79 -18.14 -12.27
C SER A 170 -3.43 -17.81 -12.91
N THR A 171 -3.44 -17.32 -14.16
CA THR A 171 -2.21 -16.88 -14.85
C THR A 171 -1.60 -15.66 -14.16
N TRP A 172 -2.44 -14.70 -13.76
CA TRP A 172 -1.97 -13.53 -13.02
C TRP A 172 -1.37 -13.90 -11.65
N VAL A 173 -1.99 -14.83 -10.91
CA VAL A 173 -1.45 -15.31 -9.61
C VAL A 173 -0.09 -15.98 -9.82
N ASN A 174 0.06 -16.83 -10.84
CA ASN A 174 1.35 -17.47 -11.17
C ASN A 174 2.40 -16.44 -11.57
N PHE A 175 2.03 -15.45 -12.39
CA PHE A 175 2.93 -14.35 -12.76
C PHE A 175 3.38 -13.55 -11.51
N LYS A 176 2.46 -13.18 -10.64
CA LYS A 176 2.76 -12.44 -9.40
C LYS A 176 3.71 -13.22 -8.50
N THR A 177 3.55 -14.54 -8.41
CA THR A 177 4.33 -15.38 -7.49
C THR A 177 5.68 -15.78 -8.06
N PHE A 178 5.68 -16.36 -9.25
CA PHE A 178 6.88 -16.93 -9.87
C PHE A 178 7.49 -16.02 -10.93
N GLY A 179 6.66 -15.35 -11.73
CA GLY A 179 7.13 -14.46 -12.79
C GLY A 179 7.90 -13.26 -12.23
N VAL A 180 7.35 -12.56 -11.26
CA VAL A 180 8.02 -11.40 -10.63
C VAL A 180 9.30 -11.83 -9.92
N LEU A 181 9.29 -12.97 -9.22
CA LEU A 181 10.48 -13.53 -8.58
C LEU A 181 11.58 -13.84 -9.61
N GLY A 182 11.23 -14.55 -10.69
CA GLY A 182 12.17 -14.89 -11.77
C GLY A 182 12.74 -13.66 -12.45
N LEU A 183 11.91 -12.66 -12.76
CA LEU A 183 12.33 -11.38 -13.32
C LEU A 183 13.29 -10.63 -12.38
N THR A 184 13.01 -10.64 -11.08
CA THR A 184 13.85 -9.98 -10.08
C THR A 184 15.22 -10.66 -9.97
N ILE A 185 15.25 -11.98 -9.89
CA ILE A 185 16.50 -12.75 -9.85
C ILE A 185 17.30 -12.52 -11.15
N GLY A 186 16.63 -12.61 -12.30
CA GLY A 186 17.28 -12.36 -13.60
C GLY A 186 17.86 -10.94 -13.70
N PHE A 187 17.12 -9.94 -13.24
CA PHE A 187 17.58 -8.56 -13.18
C PHE A 187 18.81 -8.40 -12.26
N LEU A 188 18.79 -9.02 -11.07
CA LEU A 188 19.93 -8.98 -10.14
C LEU A 188 21.18 -9.63 -10.73
N ILE A 189 21.04 -10.80 -11.37
CA ILE A 189 22.16 -11.49 -12.04
C ILE A 189 22.72 -10.62 -13.16
N LEU A 190 21.87 -10.08 -14.02
CA LEU A 190 22.26 -9.18 -15.10
C LEU A 190 22.98 -7.94 -14.55
N GLN A 191 22.42 -7.32 -13.52
CA GLN A 191 23.01 -6.18 -12.86
C GLN A 191 24.39 -6.51 -12.30
N MET A 192 24.55 -7.62 -11.58
CA MET A 192 25.86 -8.04 -11.03
C MET A 192 26.89 -8.29 -12.14
N ALA A 193 26.48 -8.96 -13.22
CA ALA A 193 27.37 -9.20 -14.36
C ALA A 193 27.86 -7.90 -15.04
N LEU A 194 26.95 -6.90 -15.17
CA LEU A 194 27.28 -5.62 -15.80
C LEU A 194 28.19 -4.74 -14.93
N ILE A 195 28.01 -4.77 -13.61
CA ILE A 195 28.76 -3.89 -12.69
C ILE A 195 30.02 -4.52 -12.12
N SER A 196 30.20 -5.84 -12.21
CA SER A 196 31.34 -6.57 -11.63
C SER A 196 32.69 -5.99 -12.07
N ARG A 197 32.76 -5.40 -13.28
CA ARG A 197 33.95 -4.76 -13.82
C ARG A 197 34.25 -3.37 -13.23
N PHE A 198 33.31 -2.75 -12.56
CA PHE A 198 33.40 -1.35 -12.09
C PHE A 198 33.33 -1.23 -10.57
N VAL A 199 33.18 -2.34 -9.88
CA VAL A 199 32.91 -2.40 -8.47
C VAL A 199 34.08 -3.07 -7.74
N VAL A 200 34.54 -2.43 -6.67
CA VAL A 200 35.52 -2.99 -5.74
C VAL A 200 34.82 -3.33 -4.44
N ILE A 201 34.89 -4.58 -4.01
CA ILE A 201 34.39 -5.00 -2.70
C ILE A 201 35.33 -4.45 -1.63
N LYS A 202 34.81 -3.73 -0.66
CA LYS A 202 35.58 -3.29 0.49
C LYS A 202 35.97 -4.52 1.30
N SER A 203 37.27 -4.78 1.41
CA SER A 203 37.80 -5.71 2.38
C SER A 203 37.50 -5.11 3.77
N GLY A 204 36.65 -5.76 4.55
CA GLY A 204 36.44 -5.38 5.95
C GLY A 204 37.76 -5.60 6.70
N ASP A 205 38.32 -4.53 7.20
CA ASP A 205 39.31 -4.54 8.27
C ASP A 205 38.62 -4.78 9.61
#